data_147ebe07497296d1d73c14798a878cd0
#
_entry.id   147ebe07497296d1d73c14798a878cd0
#
_cell.length_a   1.000
_cell.length_b   1.000
_cell.length_c   1.000
_cell.angle_alpha   90.00
_cell.angle_beta   90.00
_cell.angle_gamma   90.00
#
_symmetry.space_group_name_H-M   'P 1'
#
loop_
_entity.id
_entity.type
_entity.pdbx_description
1 polymer ?
#
loop_
_entity_poly.entity_id
_entity_poly.type
_entity_poly.pdbx_seq_one_letter_code
_entity_poly.pdbx_strand_id
1 'polypeptide(L)'
;ALCDGVVMGAGAGLAQHSSHIIMTEATKFAMPESSIGLFPDVGASLFLGRCPVPVARFLGLTGHIIDGASCIMLGLATAFLASQQIDELKEKLVRCKTDEIEKIIASVRTDPGFPALKHHMPVISHIFSGQATPEVMQKRAQKLLNLGANDPFVRQVVSAFAERCPMSMTVFWRLLKVADHFATADEAISLDFHLTLRMIRRPDFIEGVRSLLVDKDKAPKWVPDRL
;
A
#
# COMPACT_ATOMS: atom_id res chain seq x y z
N ALA A 1 -8.13 -14.06 -5.76
CA ALA A 1 -8.71 -12.70 -5.76
C ALA A 1 -8.70 -12.11 -7.16
N LEU A 2 -9.81 -11.50 -7.57
CA LEU A 2 -9.93 -10.74 -8.82
C LEU A 2 -10.04 -9.25 -8.45
N CYS A 3 -9.04 -8.48 -8.83
CA CYS A 3 -8.85 -7.11 -8.40
C CYS A 3 -9.01 -6.16 -9.62
N ASP A 4 -10.26 -5.80 -9.94
CA ASP A 4 -10.63 -4.94 -11.07
C ASP A 4 -11.23 -3.64 -10.57
N GLY A 5 -10.38 -2.68 -10.22
CA GLY A 5 -10.79 -1.41 -9.62
C GLY A 5 -10.05 -1.08 -8.33
N VAL A 6 -10.75 -0.53 -7.34
CA VAL A 6 -10.16 -0.09 -6.06
C VAL A 6 -9.88 -1.30 -5.16
N VAL A 7 -8.61 -1.45 -4.76
CA VAL A 7 -8.10 -2.50 -3.87
C VAL A 7 -7.31 -1.81 -2.75
N MET A 8 -8.00 -1.43 -1.69
CA MET A 8 -7.40 -0.61 -0.62
C MET A 8 -7.81 -1.13 0.76
N GLY A 9 -6.95 -0.86 1.77
CA GLY A 9 -7.23 -1.19 3.16
C GLY A 9 -7.56 -2.67 3.36
N ALA A 10 -8.65 -2.97 4.04
CA ALA A 10 -9.11 -4.35 4.28
C ALA A 10 -9.29 -5.16 2.98
N GLY A 11 -9.74 -4.52 1.89
CA GLY A 11 -9.84 -5.17 0.57
C GLY A 11 -8.49 -5.60 0.02
N ALA A 12 -7.44 -4.78 0.22
CA ALA A 12 -6.08 -5.16 -0.12
C ALA A 12 -5.60 -6.33 0.74
N GLY A 13 -5.91 -6.34 2.04
CA GLY A 13 -5.59 -7.46 2.93
C GLY A 13 -6.20 -8.77 2.45
N LEU A 14 -7.49 -8.79 2.14
CA LEU A 14 -8.15 -9.99 1.59
C LEU A 14 -7.49 -10.47 0.29
N ALA A 15 -7.15 -9.55 -0.61
CA ALA A 15 -6.48 -9.88 -1.86
C ALA A 15 -5.08 -10.45 -1.63
N GLN A 16 -4.28 -9.82 -0.77
CA GLN A 16 -2.87 -10.18 -0.54
C GLN A 16 -2.66 -11.50 0.20
N HIS A 17 -3.67 -12.00 0.90
CA HIS A 17 -3.67 -13.32 1.53
C HIS A 17 -4.26 -14.42 0.64
N SER A 18 -4.60 -14.11 -0.61
CA SER A 18 -5.05 -15.09 -1.59
C SER A 18 -3.87 -15.76 -2.30
N SER A 19 -4.04 -17.04 -2.71
CA SER A 19 -3.03 -17.78 -3.48
C SER A 19 -2.81 -17.20 -4.88
N HIS A 20 -3.86 -16.68 -5.49
CA HIS A 20 -3.84 -16.07 -6.82
C HIS A 20 -4.40 -14.66 -6.72
N ILE A 21 -3.61 -13.69 -7.10
CA ILE A 21 -3.96 -12.26 -7.07
C ILE A 21 -3.89 -11.75 -8.51
N ILE A 22 -5.05 -11.52 -9.08
CA ILE A 22 -5.19 -11.11 -10.48
C ILE A 22 -5.58 -9.64 -10.51
N MET A 23 -4.79 -8.83 -11.17
CA MET A 23 -5.02 -7.40 -11.33
C MET A 23 -5.23 -7.02 -12.80
N THR A 24 -5.81 -5.85 -13.03
CA THR A 24 -6.15 -5.33 -14.35
C THR A 24 -5.62 -3.90 -14.53
N GLU A 25 -5.83 -3.32 -15.71
CA GLU A 25 -5.54 -1.91 -15.97
C GLU A 25 -6.42 -0.95 -15.16
N ALA A 26 -7.57 -1.42 -14.66
CA ALA A 26 -8.43 -0.62 -13.79
C ALA A 26 -7.99 -0.65 -12.31
N THR A 27 -7.05 -1.53 -11.94
CA THR A 27 -6.64 -1.69 -10.55
C THR A 27 -5.99 -0.43 -9.99
N LYS A 28 -6.45 -0.04 -8.79
CA LYS A 28 -5.87 1.02 -7.96
C LYS A 28 -5.60 0.45 -6.58
N PHE A 29 -4.34 0.10 -6.33
CA PHE A 29 -3.91 -0.51 -5.07
C PHE A 29 -3.29 0.54 -4.14
N ALA A 30 -3.68 0.55 -2.86
CA ALA A 30 -3.05 1.35 -1.83
C ALA A 30 -3.36 0.84 -0.42
N MET A 31 -2.53 1.28 0.55
CA MET A 31 -2.79 1.16 2.00
C MET A 31 -2.88 2.58 2.59
N PRO A 32 -4.06 3.24 2.53
CA PRO A 32 -4.20 4.66 2.86
C PRO A 32 -4.52 4.94 4.34
N GLU A 33 -4.37 3.96 5.23
CA GLU A 33 -4.80 4.01 6.63
C GLU A 33 -4.21 5.19 7.41
N SER A 34 -2.99 5.64 7.05
CA SER A 34 -2.36 6.81 7.66
C SER A 34 -3.16 8.12 7.45
N SER A 35 -4.10 8.13 6.49
CA SER A 35 -5.00 9.26 6.27
C SER A 35 -6.13 9.36 7.30
N ILE A 36 -6.39 8.29 8.04
CA ILE A 36 -7.45 8.23 9.06
C ILE A 36 -6.90 7.97 10.47
N GLY A 37 -5.60 8.20 10.70
CA GLY A 37 -4.99 7.97 12.01
C GLY A 37 -4.83 6.49 12.39
N LEU A 38 -4.92 5.58 11.40
CA LEU A 38 -4.60 4.17 11.54
C LEU A 38 -3.31 3.87 10.75
N PHE A 39 -2.70 2.74 10.96
CA PHE A 39 -1.55 2.25 10.18
C PHE A 39 -2.00 1.18 9.17
N PRO A 40 -1.25 0.90 8.12
CA PRO A 40 -1.49 -0.26 7.27
C PRO A 40 -1.47 -1.55 8.09
N ASP A 41 -2.65 -2.08 8.39
CA ASP A 41 -2.90 -3.32 9.14
C ASP A 41 -3.12 -4.52 8.19
N VAL A 42 -3.87 -5.51 8.60
CA VAL A 42 -4.26 -6.70 7.82
C VAL A 42 -3.09 -7.47 7.20
N GLY A 43 -1.96 -7.52 7.91
CA GLY A 43 -0.74 -8.17 7.43
C GLY A 43 0.06 -7.33 6.42
N ALA A 44 -0.19 -6.02 6.33
CA ALA A 44 0.52 -5.15 5.37
C ALA A 44 2.03 -5.15 5.57
N SER A 45 2.52 -5.31 6.80
CA SER A 45 3.94 -5.45 7.08
C SER A 45 4.58 -6.66 6.38
N LEU A 46 3.82 -7.75 6.18
CA LEU A 46 4.29 -8.94 5.46
C LEU A 46 4.29 -8.74 3.96
N PHE A 47 3.13 -8.38 3.36
CA PHE A 47 3.07 -8.31 1.90
C PHE A 47 3.81 -7.09 1.34
N LEU A 48 3.79 -5.93 2.00
CA LEU A 48 4.65 -4.81 1.60
C LEU A 48 6.12 -5.08 1.95
N GLY A 49 6.41 -5.84 3.02
CA GLY A 49 7.76 -6.26 3.38
C GLY A 49 8.47 -7.10 2.31
N ARG A 50 7.71 -7.75 1.41
CA ARG A 50 8.28 -8.46 0.25
C ARG A 50 8.80 -7.52 -0.85
N CYS A 51 8.32 -6.28 -0.86
CA CYS A 51 8.83 -5.26 -1.78
C CYS A 51 10.22 -4.78 -1.35
N PRO A 52 11.01 -4.16 -2.26
CA PRO A 52 12.22 -3.46 -1.85
C PRO A 52 11.92 -2.48 -0.69
N VAL A 53 12.77 -2.48 0.34
CA VAL A 53 12.55 -1.70 1.58
C VAL A 53 12.14 -0.24 1.35
N PRO A 54 12.76 0.52 0.40
CA PRO A 54 12.33 1.88 0.12
C PRO A 54 10.88 1.96 -0.41
N VAL A 55 10.47 0.97 -1.20
CA VAL A 55 9.10 0.92 -1.76
C VAL A 55 8.09 0.56 -0.68
N ALA A 56 8.39 -0.42 0.17
CA ALA A 56 7.53 -0.79 1.30
C ALA A 56 7.24 0.41 2.21
N ARG A 57 8.29 1.17 2.54
CA ARG A 57 8.18 2.40 3.33
C ARG A 57 7.37 3.47 2.59
N PHE A 58 7.68 3.71 1.32
CA PHE A 58 6.96 4.67 0.50
C PHE A 58 5.46 4.38 0.50
N LEU A 59 5.07 3.15 0.12
CA LEU A 59 3.66 2.77 0.03
C LEU A 59 2.95 2.85 1.38
N GLY A 60 3.55 2.31 2.42
CA GLY A 60 2.89 2.24 3.73
C GLY A 60 2.87 3.55 4.52
N LEU A 61 3.86 4.45 4.33
CA LEU A 61 3.87 5.74 5.01
C LEU A 61 3.00 6.78 4.30
N THR A 62 3.00 6.76 2.97
CA THR A 62 2.31 7.77 2.17
C THR A 62 0.89 7.38 1.75
N GLY A 63 0.59 6.08 1.72
CA GLY A 63 -0.68 5.58 1.17
C GLY A 63 -0.82 5.84 -0.34
N HIS A 64 0.30 5.93 -1.06
CA HIS A 64 0.29 6.24 -2.49
C HIS A 64 -0.41 5.12 -3.29
N ILE A 65 -1.22 5.54 -4.26
CA ILE A 65 -1.95 4.62 -5.14
C ILE A 65 -1.04 4.17 -6.28
N ILE A 66 -0.96 2.85 -6.49
CA ILE A 66 -0.23 2.25 -7.62
C ILE A 66 -1.16 1.46 -8.52
N ASP A 67 -0.78 1.32 -9.79
CA ASP A 67 -1.50 0.57 -10.81
C ASP A 67 -1.22 -0.95 -10.75
N GLY A 68 -2.02 -1.73 -11.48
CA GLY A 68 -1.87 -3.18 -11.56
C GLY A 68 -0.52 -3.62 -12.13
N ALA A 69 0.03 -2.89 -13.10
CA ALA A 69 1.35 -3.16 -13.67
C ALA A 69 2.46 -2.98 -12.62
N SER A 70 2.38 -1.93 -11.79
CA SER A 70 3.30 -1.73 -10.67
C SER A 70 3.16 -2.83 -9.61
N CYS A 71 1.95 -3.32 -9.37
CA CYS A 71 1.74 -4.45 -8.45
C CYS A 71 2.40 -5.74 -8.97
N ILE A 72 2.32 -6.03 -10.27
CA ILE A 72 3.07 -7.14 -10.90
C ILE A 72 4.58 -6.96 -10.72
N MET A 73 5.11 -5.78 -11.04
CA MET A 73 6.53 -5.47 -10.89
C MET A 73 7.04 -5.68 -9.45
N LEU A 74 6.20 -5.40 -8.46
CA LEU A 74 6.53 -5.49 -7.03
C LEU A 74 6.23 -6.87 -6.41
N GLY A 75 5.66 -7.81 -7.14
CA GLY A 75 5.24 -9.10 -6.61
C GLY A 75 3.99 -9.04 -5.71
N LEU A 76 3.22 -7.95 -5.79
CA LEU A 76 1.93 -7.77 -5.12
C LEU A 76 0.75 -8.35 -5.93
N ALA A 77 1.02 -8.87 -7.11
CA ALA A 77 0.05 -9.59 -7.92
C ALA A 77 0.73 -10.80 -8.61
N THR A 78 -0.03 -11.86 -8.83
CA THR A 78 0.45 -13.10 -9.45
C THR A 78 0.15 -13.16 -10.94
N ALA A 79 -0.87 -12.45 -11.41
CA ALA A 79 -1.22 -12.36 -12.82
C ALA A 79 -1.85 -11.01 -13.14
N PHE A 80 -1.73 -10.64 -14.42
CA PHE A 80 -2.40 -9.46 -14.98
C PHE A 80 -3.26 -9.90 -16.17
N LEU A 81 -4.42 -9.26 -16.30
CA LEU A 81 -5.37 -9.57 -17.35
C LEU A 81 -6.18 -8.29 -17.69
N ALA A 82 -6.65 -8.18 -18.91
CA ALA A 82 -7.51 -7.06 -19.27
C ALA A 82 -8.89 -7.19 -18.60
N SER A 83 -9.45 -6.09 -18.06
CA SER A 83 -10.76 -6.07 -17.38
C SER A 83 -11.85 -6.78 -18.17
N GLN A 84 -11.87 -6.61 -19.47
CA GLN A 84 -12.84 -7.25 -20.37
C GLN A 84 -12.82 -8.78 -20.37
N GLN A 85 -11.73 -9.40 -19.87
CA GLN A 85 -11.58 -10.87 -19.80
C GLN A 85 -12.00 -11.45 -18.46
N ILE A 86 -12.37 -10.62 -17.48
CA ILE A 86 -12.70 -11.07 -16.12
C ILE A 86 -13.89 -12.02 -16.11
N ASP A 87 -14.93 -11.73 -16.88
CA ASP A 87 -16.13 -12.56 -16.89
C ASP A 87 -15.87 -13.91 -17.57
N GLU A 88 -15.08 -13.93 -18.64
CA GLU A 88 -14.61 -15.18 -19.26
C GLU A 88 -13.80 -16.02 -18.26
N LEU A 89 -12.90 -15.38 -17.51
CA LEU A 89 -12.11 -16.08 -16.47
C LEU A 89 -13.02 -16.66 -15.38
N LYS A 90 -14.00 -15.89 -14.89
CA LYS A 90 -14.97 -16.38 -13.89
C LYS A 90 -15.73 -17.62 -14.38
N GLU A 91 -16.24 -17.57 -15.61
CA GLU A 91 -16.95 -18.73 -16.21
C GLU A 91 -16.08 -19.98 -16.30
N LYS A 92 -14.82 -19.83 -16.68
CA LYS A 92 -13.86 -20.94 -16.74
C LYS A 92 -13.56 -21.50 -15.34
N LEU A 93 -13.34 -20.61 -14.34
CA LEU A 93 -13.01 -20.99 -12.98
C LEU A 93 -14.16 -21.71 -12.26
N VAL A 94 -15.42 -21.32 -12.50
CA VAL A 94 -16.60 -21.98 -11.89
C VAL A 94 -16.73 -23.44 -12.33
N ARG A 95 -16.24 -23.76 -13.51
CA ARG A 95 -16.38 -25.11 -14.12
C ARG A 95 -15.13 -25.98 -13.99
N CYS A 96 -14.01 -25.42 -13.52
CA CYS A 96 -12.74 -26.13 -13.47
C CYS A 96 -12.54 -26.92 -12.17
N LYS A 97 -11.61 -27.86 -12.22
CA LYS A 97 -11.05 -28.51 -11.05
C LYS A 97 -9.91 -27.65 -10.46
N THR A 98 -9.59 -27.89 -9.20
CA THR A 98 -8.55 -27.11 -8.49
C THR A 98 -7.17 -27.19 -9.16
N ASP A 99 -6.81 -28.34 -9.74
CA ASP A 99 -5.54 -28.57 -10.44
C ASP A 99 -5.47 -27.89 -11.83
N GLU A 100 -6.59 -27.38 -12.32
CA GLU A 100 -6.68 -26.66 -13.63
C GLU A 100 -6.56 -25.13 -13.48
N ILE A 101 -6.70 -24.59 -12.25
CA ILE A 101 -6.75 -23.14 -11.98
C ILE A 101 -5.55 -22.42 -12.58
N GLU A 102 -4.33 -22.90 -12.31
CA GLU A 102 -3.09 -22.28 -12.83
C GLU A 102 -3.07 -22.23 -14.36
N LYS A 103 -3.49 -23.29 -15.03
CA LYS A 103 -3.54 -23.38 -16.50
C LYS A 103 -4.55 -22.39 -17.07
N ILE A 104 -5.71 -22.27 -16.42
CA ILE A 104 -6.76 -21.33 -16.82
C ILE A 104 -6.28 -19.91 -16.68
N ILE A 105 -5.69 -19.53 -15.53
CA ILE A 105 -5.13 -18.19 -15.32
C ILE A 105 -4.04 -17.90 -16.36
N ALA A 106 -3.14 -18.86 -16.60
CA ALA A 106 -2.08 -18.69 -17.60
C ALA A 106 -2.61 -18.48 -19.02
N SER A 107 -3.75 -19.11 -19.36
CA SER A 107 -4.35 -19.00 -20.71
C SER A 107 -4.94 -17.62 -21.03
N VAL A 108 -5.22 -16.81 -20.01
CA VAL A 108 -5.83 -15.46 -20.16
C VAL A 108 -4.89 -14.33 -19.74
N ARG A 109 -3.66 -14.65 -19.32
CA ARG A 109 -2.68 -13.62 -18.96
C ARG A 109 -2.40 -12.67 -20.11
N THR A 110 -2.31 -11.39 -19.77
CA THR A 110 -1.89 -10.33 -20.70
C THR A 110 -0.64 -9.61 -20.18
N ASP A 111 0.04 -8.92 -21.05
CA ASP A 111 1.16 -8.04 -20.68
C ASP A 111 0.60 -6.83 -19.88
N PRO A 112 1.08 -6.58 -18.66
CA PRO A 112 0.64 -5.43 -17.86
C PRO A 112 1.10 -4.08 -18.43
N GLY A 113 1.98 -4.08 -19.43
CA GLY A 113 2.60 -2.87 -19.96
C GLY A 113 3.63 -2.27 -19.01
N PHE A 114 3.90 -0.98 -19.18
CA PHE A 114 4.91 -0.28 -18.38
C PHE A 114 4.38 0.13 -17.00
N PRO A 115 5.03 -0.31 -15.90
CA PRO A 115 4.61 0.07 -14.54
C PRO A 115 4.84 1.55 -14.28
N ALA A 116 3.80 2.31 -13.93
CA ALA A 116 3.91 3.76 -13.70
C ALA A 116 4.91 4.09 -12.60
N LEU A 117 4.99 3.27 -11.55
CA LEU A 117 5.90 3.47 -10.43
C LEU A 117 7.37 3.37 -10.84
N LYS A 118 7.71 2.69 -11.92
CA LYS A 118 9.10 2.44 -12.36
C LYS A 118 9.88 3.74 -12.60
N HIS A 119 9.22 4.77 -13.13
CA HIS A 119 9.85 6.08 -13.34
C HIS A 119 10.28 6.75 -12.03
N HIS A 120 9.59 6.46 -10.93
CA HIS A 120 9.80 7.10 -9.63
C HIS A 120 10.75 6.33 -8.71
N MET A 121 11.20 5.13 -9.11
CA MET A 121 12.07 4.29 -8.29
C MET A 121 13.35 4.98 -7.82
N PRO A 122 14.07 5.80 -8.64
CA PRO A 122 15.25 6.52 -8.16
C PRO A 122 14.92 7.51 -7.04
N VAL A 123 13.83 8.26 -7.15
CA VAL A 123 13.37 9.22 -6.12
C VAL A 123 12.95 8.49 -4.86
N ILE A 124 12.17 7.40 -5.00
CA ILE A 124 11.76 6.55 -3.87
C ILE A 124 12.99 6.02 -3.15
N SER A 125 13.97 5.48 -3.89
CA SER A 125 15.20 4.97 -3.31
C SER A 125 15.96 6.07 -2.57
N HIS A 126 16.09 7.27 -3.14
CA HIS A 126 16.78 8.38 -2.49
C HIS A 126 16.13 8.80 -1.17
N ILE A 127 14.81 8.91 -1.12
CA ILE A 127 14.08 9.39 0.05
C ILE A 127 14.01 8.30 1.15
N PHE A 128 13.64 7.07 0.77
CA PHE A 128 13.20 6.04 1.70
C PHE A 128 14.25 4.97 2.06
N SER A 129 15.48 5.04 1.51
CA SER A 129 16.51 4.04 1.75
C SER A 129 17.28 4.22 3.06
N GLY A 130 18.06 3.19 3.40
CA GLY A 130 18.95 3.16 4.57
C GLY A 130 18.19 3.06 5.89
N GLN A 131 18.85 3.46 7.00
CA GLN A 131 18.28 3.44 8.35
C GLN A 131 17.50 4.73 8.69
N ALA A 132 16.90 5.38 7.66
CA ALA A 132 16.17 6.62 7.85
C ALA A 132 14.90 6.42 8.68
N THR A 133 14.64 7.34 9.59
CA THR A 133 13.34 7.48 10.27
C THR A 133 12.37 8.26 9.40
N PRO A 134 11.07 8.25 9.69
CA PRO A 134 10.09 9.04 8.94
C PRO A 134 10.46 10.54 8.86
N GLU A 135 11.00 11.14 9.94
CA GLU A 135 11.45 12.55 9.95
C GLU A 135 12.62 12.77 8.98
N VAL A 136 13.57 11.82 8.92
CA VAL A 136 14.68 11.90 7.97
C VAL A 136 14.21 11.78 6.54
N MET A 137 13.25 10.90 6.27
CA MET A 137 12.64 10.74 4.96
C MET A 137 11.91 12.02 4.54
N GLN A 138 11.12 12.61 5.43
CA GLN A 138 10.45 13.90 5.22
C GLN A 138 11.46 15.00 4.86
N LYS A 139 12.56 15.14 5.63
CA LYS A 139 13.62 16.11 5.37
C LYS A 139 14.29 15.89 4.01
N ARG A 140 14.51 14.64 3.60
CA ARG A 140 15.06 14.32 2.27
C ARG A 140 14.11 14.73 1.15
N ALA A 141 12.81 14.44 1.28
CA ALA A 141 11.79 14.85 0.32
C ALA A 141 11.72 16.38 0.20
N GLN A 142 11.69 17.09 1.33
CA GLN A 142 11.68 18.55 1.37
C GLN A 142 12.95 19.15 0.74
N LYS A 143 14.11 18.54 0.99
CA LYS A 143 15.37 18.99 0.37
C LYS A 143 15.35 18.86 -1.14
N LEU A 144 14.82 17.77 -1.70
CA LEU A 144 14.67 17.61 -3.15
C LEU A 144 13.77 18.71 -3.74
N LEU A 145 12.65 19.00 -3.09
CA LEU A 145 11.73 20.05 -3.52
C LEU A 145 12.42 21.42 -3.51
N ASN A 146 13.17 21.74 -2.46
CA ASN A 146 13.89 23.03 -2.31
C ASN A 146 15.05 23.17 -3.30
N LEU A 147 15.64 22.09 -3.78
CA LEU A 147 16.67 22.10 -4.83
C LEU A 147 16.10 22.31 -6.24
N GLY A 148 14.81 22.63 -6.35
CA GLY A 148 14.16 22.96 -7.62
C GLY A 148 13.70 21.73 -8.41
N ALA A 149 13.61 20.57 -7.79
CA ALA A 149 12.96 19.41 -8.40
C ALA A 149 11.48 19.73 -8.67
N ASN A 150 11.20 20.24 -9.87
CA ASN A 150 9.83 20.56 -10.30
C ASN A 150 9.06 19.27 -10.67
N ASP A 151 9.32 18.20 -9.91
CA ASP A 151 8.73 16.89 -10.12
C ASP A 151 7.40 16.80 -9.34
N PRO A 152 6.27 16.58 -10.04
CA PRO A 152 4.97 16.41 -9.41
C PRO A 152 4.98 15.28 -8.37
N PHE A 153 5.73 14.21 -8.60
CA PHE A 153 5.84 13.10 -7.67
C PHE A 153 6.51 13.49 -6.35
N VAL A 154 7.59 14.27 -6.40
CA VAL A 154 8.25 14.80 -5.18
C VAL A 154 7.28 15.66 -4.38
N ARG A 155 6.49 16.52 -5.05
CA ARG A 155 5.45 17.32 -4.37
C ARG A 155 4.39 16.44 -3.70
N GLN A 156 3.94 15.37 -4.35
CA GLN A 156 2.99 14.43 -3.76
C GLN A 156 3.57 13.74 -2.51
N VAL A 157 4.85 13.36 -2.54
CA VAL A 157 5.52 12.75 -1.38
C VAL A 157 5.61 13.75 -0.22
N VAL A 158 5.99 14.99 -0.49
CA VAL A 158 6.06 16.07 0.53
C VAL A 158 4.67 16.34 1.13
N SER A 159 3.64 16.46 0.27
CA SER A 159 2.25 16.63 0.71
C SER A 159 1.78 15.48 1.59
N ALA A 160 2.11 14.24 1.21
CA ALA A 160 1.76 13.06 2.01
C ALA A 160 2.38 13.12 3.42
N PHE A 161 3.65 13.51 3.56
CA PHE A 161 4.26 13.70 4.87
C PHE A 161 3.62 14.80 5.71
N ALA A 162 3.05 15.82 5.08
CA ALA A 162 2.36 16.91 5.76
C ALA A 162 0.92 16.54 6.16
N GLU A 163 0.25 15.71 5.38
CA GLU A 163 -1.18 15.40 5.54
C GLU A 163 -1.43 14.13 6.36
N ARG A 164 -0.52 13.15 6.33
CA ARG A 164 -0.72 11.85 6.99
C ARG A 164 -0.42 11.92 8.48
N CYS A 165 -1.11 11.07 9.26
CA CYS A 165 -0.93 10.99 10.69
C CYS A 165 0.51 10.60 11.08
N PRO A 166 1.26 11.43 11.82
CA PRO A 166 2.64 11.15 12.21
C PRO A 166 2.78 9.88 13.04
N MET A 167 1.84 9.63 13.95
CA MET A 167 1.83 8.41 14.77
C MET A 167 1.64 7.16 13.88
N SER A 168 0.72 7.19 12.93
CA SER A 168 0.47 6.08 11.99
C SER A 168 1.73 5.73 11.19
N MET A 169 2.41 6.74 10.64
CA MET A 169 3.66 6.55 9.92
C MET A 169 4.74 5.94 10.81
N THR A 170 4.87 6.40 12.06
CA THR A 170 5.85 5.87 13.01
C THR A 170 5.58 4.41 13.38
N VAL A 171 4.32 4.06 13.62
CA VAL A 171 3.90 2.69 13.94
C VAL A 171 4.21 1.77 12.76
N PHE A 172 3.81 2.12 11.54
CA PHE A 172 4.06 1.26 10.38
C PHE A 172 5.56 1.12 10.05
N TRP A 173 6.33 2.19 10.16
CA TRP A 173 7.78 2.12 10.00
C TRP A 173 8.44 1.15 11.00
N ARG A 174 7.95 1.10 12.25
CA ARG A 174 8.41 0.13 13.25
C ARG A 174 7.96 -1.29 12.92
N LEU A 175 6.73 -1.47 12.44
CA LEU A 175 6.21 -2.77 12.00
C LEU A 175 7.06 -3.36 10.88
N LEU A 176 7.44 -2.58 9.87
CA LEU A 176 8.32 -3.05 8.80
C LEU A 176 9.70 -3.53 9.30
N LYS A 177 10.18 -3.01 10.44
CA LYS A 177 11.45 -3.47 11.02
C LYS A 177 11.35 -4.82 11.74
N VAL A 178 10.17 -5.18 12.19
CA VAL A 178 9.95 -6.44 12.89
C VAL A 178 9.28 -7.50 12.02
N ALA A 179 8.90 -7.15 10.80
CA ALA A 179 8.19 -8.03 9.88
C ALA A 179 8.96 -9.34 9.58
N ASP A 180 10.28 -9.26 9.47
CA ASP A 180 11.14 -10.43 9.22
C ASP A 180 11.23 -11.40 10.42
N HIS A 181 10.73 -11.00 11.60
CA HIS A 181 10.72 -11.84 12.80
C HIS A 181 9.45 -12.66 12.94
N PHE A 182 8.42 -12.40 12.14
CA PHE A 182 7.19 -13.21 12.17
C PHE A 182 7.41 -14.55 11.49
N ALA A 183 7.15 -15.63 12.22
CA ALA A 183 7.21 -16.98 11.66
C ALA A 183 5.97 -17.31 10.81
N THR A 184 4.84 -16.68 11.12
CA THR A 184 3.55 -16.92 10.46
C THR A 184 2.79 -15.63 10.19
N ALA A 185 1.83 -15.68 9.26
CA ALA A 185 0.92 -14.57 9.02
C ALA A 185 0.03 -14.29 10.26
N ASP A 186 -0.32 -15.33 11.03
CA ASP A 186 -1.14 -15.19 12.23
C ASP A 186 -0.46 -14.34 13.30
N GLU A 187 0.87 -14.44 13.45
CA GLU A 187 1.61 -13.58 14.39
C GLU A 187 1.55 -12.11 13.97
N ALA A 188 1.72 -11.81 12.69
CA ALA A 188 1.62 -10.45 12.17
C ALA A 188 0.20 -9.89 12.37
N ILE A 189 -0.83 -10.65 12.00
CA ILE A 189 -2.23 -10.24 12.14
C ILE A 189 -2.61 -10.09 13.61
N SER A 190 -2.10 -10.95 14.50
CA SER A 190 -2.31 -10.81 15.95
C SER A 190 -1.70 -9.52 16.49
N LEU A 191 -0.49 -9.15 16.06
CA LEU A 191 0.13 -7.89 16.44
C LEU A 191 -0.67 -6.70 15.88
N ASP A 192 -1.08 -6.76 14.62
CA ASP A 192 -1.91 -5.74 13.98
C ASP A 192 -3.21 -5.52 14.78
N PHE A 193 -3.87 -6.60 15.19
CA PHE A 193 -5.09 -6.52 16.01
C PHE A 193 -4.85 -5.77 17.32
N HIS A 194 -3.77 -6.12 18.06
CA HIS A 194 -3.44 -5.45 19.31
C HIS A 194 -3.08 -3.97 19.13
N LEU A 195 -2.37 -3.64 18.06
CA LEU A 195 -2.04 -2.25 17.72
C LEU A 195 -3.28 -1.48 17.29
N THR A 196 -4.15 -2.07 16.48
CA THR A 196 -5.42 -1.47 16.04
C THR A 196 -6.29 -1.10 17.24
N LEU A 197 -6.46 -2.01 18.23
CA LEU A 197 -7.22 -1.72 19.46
C LEU A 197 -6.67 -0.52 20.24
N ARG A 198 -5.38 -0.25 20.14
CA ARG A 198 -4.75 0.94 20.76
C ARG A 198 -4.92 2.18 19.90
N MET A 199 -4.74 2.04 18.59
CA MET A 199 -4.81 3.17 17.66
C MET A 199 -6.22 3.75 17.54
N ILE A 200 -7.27 2.91 17.46
CA ILE A 200 -8.68 3.37 17.38
C ILE A 200 -9.16 4.14 18.61
N ARG A 201 -8.46 4.00 19.76
CA ARG A 201 -8.76 4.75 21.00
C ARG A 201 -8.05 6.11 21.04
N ARG A 202 -7.16 6.38 20.10
CA ARG A 202 -6.45 7.66 20.03
C ARG A 202 -7.34 8.75 19.38
N PRO A 203 -7.13 10.02 19.79
CA PRO A 203 -7.85 11.13 19.16
C PRO A 203 -7.58 11.21 17.65
N ASP A 204 -6.38 10.79 17.19
CA ASP A 204 -6.01 10.80 15.78
C ASP A 204 -6.95 9.96 14.90
N PHE A 205 -7.40 8.80 15.37
CA PHE A 205 -8.33 7.96 14.61
C PHE A 205 -9.70 8.63 14.46
N ILE A 206 -10.22 9.18 15.56
CA ILE A 206 -11.51 9.90 15.55
C ILE A 206 -11.43 11.10 14.59
N GLU A 207 -10.35 11.88 14.70
CA GLU A 207 -10.10 13.07 13.89
C GLU A 207 -9.91 12.73 12.41
N GLY A 208 -9.15 11.68 12.11
CA GLY A 208 -8.95 11.25 10.72
C GLY A 208 -10.24 10.76 10.06
N VAL A 209 -11.04 9.98 10.78
CA VAL A 209 -12.39 9.57 10.32
C VAL A 209 -13.29 10.79 10.13
N ARG A 210 -13.33 11.73 11.09
CA ARG A 210 -14.08 12.98 10.95
C ARG A 210 -13.69 13.72 9.67
N SER A 211 -12.40 14.02 9.55
CA SER A 211 -11.88 14.87 8.47
C SER A 211 -12.05 14.25 7.08
N LEU A 212 -11.84 12.92 6.94
CA LEU A 212 -11.87 12.28 5.63
C LEU A 212 -13.25 11.75 5.24
N LEU A 213 -14.02 11.22 6.18
CA LEU A 213 -15.23 10.45 5.88
C LEU A 213 -16.51 11.17 6.30
N VAL A 214 -16.52 11.92 7.40
CA VAL A 214 -17.71 12.60 7.94
C VAL A 214 -17.81 14.01 7.38
N ASP A 215 -16.94 14.91 7.80
CA ASP A 215 -16.96 16.32 7.42
C ASP A 215 -16.36 16.57 6.01
N LYS A 216 -15.45 15.68 5.58
CA LYS A 216 -14.78 15.71 4.29
C LYS A 216 -14.00 17.01 4.01
N ASP A 217 -13.58 17.70 5.09
CA ASP A 217 -12.78 18.93 5.03
C ASP A 217 -11.32 18.66 4.66
N LYS A 218 -10.86 17.40 4.79
CA LYS A 218 -9.47 16.95 4.53
C LYS A 218 -8.42 17.74 5.29
N ALA A 219 -8.77 18.27 6.45
CA ALA A 219 -7.92 19.09 7.30
C ALA A 219 -7.83 18.51 8.71
N PRO A 220 -7.22 17.31 8.89
CA PRO A 220 -7.13 16.66 10.18
C PRO A 220 -6.13 17.40 11.10
N LYS A 221 -6.45 17.44 12.38
CA LYS A 221 -5.59 18.01 13.44
C LYS A 221 -4.97 16.86 14.25
N TRP A 222 -3.81 16.40 13.80
CA TRP A 222 -3.10 15.29 14.43
C TRP A 222 -2.50 15.63 15.79
N VAL A 223 -2.37 14.63 16.68
CA VAL A 223 -1.72 14.74 18.00
C VAL A 223 -0.77 13.54 18.20
N PRO A 224 0.55 13.75 18.10
CA PRO A 224 1.26 14.99 17.77
C PRO A 224 1.03 15.45 16.32
N ASP A 225 1.22 16.74 16.06
CA ASP A 225 1.02 17.38 14.74
C ASP A 225 2.20 17.20 13.78
N ARG A 226 3.29 16.61 14.24
CA ARG A 226 4.55 16.40 13.48
C ARG A 226 5.25 15.11 13.88
N LEU A 227 6.10 14.65 12.97
CA LEU A 227 7.03 13.53 13.16
C LEU A 227 8.14 13.86 14.13
#